data_9c1d9cb192b238ee78b50eb75bbbc4ef
#
_entry.id   9c1d9cb192b238ee78b50eb75bbbc4ef
#
_cell.length_a   1.000
_cell.length_b   1.000
_cell.length_c   1.000
_cell.angle_alpha   90.00
_cell.angle_beta   90.00
_cell.angle_gamma   90.00
#
_symmetry.space_group_name_H-M   'P 1'
#
loop_
_entity.id
_entity.type
_entity.pdbx_description
1 polymer ?
#
loop_
_entity_poly.entity_id
_entity_poly.type
_entity_poly.pdbx_seq_one_letter_code
_entity_poly.pdbx_strand_id
1 'polypeptide(L)'
;MIDTIVLTLEASIMFAILDPTRFEPSASFILDRTQTLGGRGYATAKQNPTPAELRNGIYKPYLTLTRRFKDGRSVAMLKIQFSIPKLMFGNNFDELQDSDYDKVFERLNERLKDMGIRMWNMPETLHNAQVSAIHYSKNIVLTDGSTPKQYIDKLRAGNHSMRLDTNQTDYRNEGTSWKLHTNTYEIAYYDKLADLRQARISDKRAIEQDNSIQLNLFDQIEKSPSRTPFEVLRMEVRLNRRQTIKATLKRLEIDEPVTLRGLFHQEVAQKVLLSYLDQSATQPALLSYQPTSEMDLLSELRVKNPTLSPAKLLALY
;
A
#
# COMPACT_ATOMS: atom_id res chain seq x y z
N MET A 1 2.46 4.70 7.44
CA MET A 1 3.10 5.67 6.52
C MET A 1 2.85 5.30 5.06
N ILE A 2 3.77 5.47 4.12
CA ILE A 2 3.55 5.05 2.72
C ILE A 2 3.74 3.54 2.60
N ASP A 3 2.79 2.84 1.97
CA ASP A 3 2.91 1.42 1.63
C ASP A 3 3.44 1.25 0.19
N THR A 4 2.71 1.79 -0.77
CA THR A 4 3.03 1.66 -2.20
C THR A 4 3.06 3.03 -2.86
N ILE A 5 4.00 3.23 -3.76
CA ILE A 5 4.12 4.47 -4.53
C ILE A 5 4.39 4.16 -6.01
N VAL A 6 3.90 5.02 -6.88
CA VAL A 6 4.16 4.97 -8.32
C VAL A 6 4.79 6.28 -8.75
N LEU A 7 6.05 6.22 -9.09
CA LEU A 7 6.80 7.34 -9.66
C LEU A 7 6.68 7.37 -11.18
N THR A 8 6.75 8.54 -11.78
CA THR A 8 6.72 8.72 -13.23
C THR A 8 7.85 9.64 -13.66
N LEU A 9 8.68 9.16 -14.58
CA LEU A 9 9.85 9.84 -15.12
C LEU A 9 9.74 9.94 -16.64
N GLU A 10 10.17 11.06 -17.21
CA GLU A 10 10.25 11.22 -18.66
C GLU A 10 11.56 10.66 -19.19
N ALA A 11 11.47 9.75 -20.18
CA ALA A 11 12.63 9.22 -20.88
C ALA A 11 13.32 10.32 -21.70
N SER A 12 14.58 10.23 -21.88
CA SER A 12 15.48 11.15 -22.59
C SER A 12 16.15 12.24 -21.73
N ILE A 13 15.55 12.66 -20.64
CA ILE A 13 16.11 13.70 -19.77
C ILE A 13 16.49 13.16 -18.39
N MET A 14 15.81 12.12 -17.92
CA MET A 14 15.93 11.68 -16.53
C MET A 14 16.64 10.34 -16.36
N PHE A 15 16.59 9.45 -17.36
CA PHE A 15 17.17 8.11 -17.26
C PHE A 15 17.57 7.51 -18.62
N ALA A 16 18.38 6.46 -18.58
CA ALA A 16 18.68 5.57 -19.70
C ALA A 16 18.34 4.11 -19.34
N ILE A 17 17.93 3.35 -20.33
CA ILE A 17 17.75 1.89 -20.25
C ILE A 17 18.98 1.26 -20.87
N LEU A 18 19.80 0.58 -20.07
CA LEU A 18 21.07 -0.02 -20.49
C LEU A 18 20.84 -1.35 -21.23
N ASP A 19 19.80 -2.10 -20.84
CA ASP A 19 19.42 -3.36 -21.44
C ASP A 19 17.92 -3.39 -21.78
N PRO A 20 17.55 -2.95 -22.99
CA PRO A 20 16.16 -2.93 -23.43
C PRO A 20 15.48 -4.30 -23.54
N THR A 21 16.28 -5.39 -23.62
CA THR A 21 15.75 -6.76 -23.79
C THR A 21 15.10 -7.31 -22.51
N ARG A 22 15.39 -6.69 -21.36
CA ARG A 22 14.75 -7.02 -20.07
C ARG A 22 13.28 -6.62 -19.98
N PHE A 23 12.82 -5.82 -20.91
CA PHE A 23 11.41 -5.44 -21.02
C PHE A 23 10.65 -6.36 -21.96
N GLU A 24 9.38 -6.58 -21.68
CA GLU A 24 8.47 -7.34 -22.52
C GLU A 24 7.27 -6.47 -22.94
N PRO A 25 7.05 -6.24 -24.25
CA PRO A 25 8.02 -6.45 -25.34
C PRO A 25 9.29 -5.61 -25.14
N SER A 26 10.36 -5.89 -25.91
CA SER A 26 11.64 -5.16 -25.77
C SER A 26 11.45 -3.63 -25.79
N ALA A 27 12.11 -2.95 -24.86
CA ALA A 27 12.08 -1.49 -24.77
C ALA A 27 12.69 -0.79 -26.01
N SER A 28 13.51 -1.47 -26.80
CA SER A 28 14.06 -0.93 -28.04
C SER A 28 12.97 -0.44 -28.98
N PHE A 29 11.88 -1.22 -29.14
CA PHE A 29 10.73 -0.83 -29.94
C PHE A 29 10.01 0.42 -29.39
N ILE A 30 9.92 0.53 -28.06
CA ILE A 30 9.29 1.67 -27.39
C ILE A 30 10.15 2.94 -27.51
N LEU A 31 11.47 2.81 -27.45
CA LEU A 31 12.41 3.93 -27.47
C LEU A 31 12.71 4.42 -28.90
N ASP A 32 12.53 3.57 -29.89
CA ASP A 32 12.76 3.92 -31.30
C ASP A 32 11.69 4.92 -31.78
N ARG A 33 12.08 6.17 -31.89
CA ARG A 33 11.19 7.27 -32.31
C ARG A 33 10.76 7.19 -33.78
N THR A 34 11.44 6.39 -34.59
CA THR A 34 11.12 6.20 -36.01
C THR A 34 9.97 5.23 -36.21
N GLN A 35 9.70 4.36 -35.23
CA GLN A 35 8.63 3.39 -35.30
C GLN A 35 7.25 4.05 -35.13
N THR A 36 6.33 3.73 -36.01
CA THR A 36 4.94 4.17 -35.89
C THR A 36 4.22 3.42 -34.76
N LEU A 37 3.42 4.13 -33.96
CA LEU A 37 2.69 3.54 -32.83
C LEU A 37 1.46 2.72 -33.23
N GLY A 38 1.22 2.53 -34.54
CA GLY A 38 0.01 1.88 -35.05
C GLY A 38 -1.27 2.65 -34.67
N GLY A 39 -2.43 2.08 -34.95
CA GLY A 39 -3.73 2.71 -34.71
C GLY A 39 -4.10 3.00 -33.25
N ARG A 40 -3.34 2.50 -32.25
CA ARG A 40 -3.62 2.72 -30.82
C ARG A 40 -3.00 4.00 -30.25
N GLY A 41 -2.08 4.66 -30.97
CA GLY A 41 -1.42 5.90 -30.51
C GLY A 41 -0.53 5.76 -29.26
N TYR A 42 -0.30 4.54 -28.74
CA TYR A 42 0.60 4.26 -27.64
C TYR A 42 1.23 2.87 -27.73
N ALA A 43 2.39 2.69 -27.12
CA ALA A 43 3.05 1.42 -26.94
C ALA A 43 3.54 1.28 -25.48
N THR A 44 3.54 0.07 -24.96
CA THR A 44 3.90 -0.23 -23.57
C THR A 44 4.80 -1.46 -23.51
N ALA A 45 5.85 -1.39 -22.68
CA ALA A 45 6.71 -2.50 -22.32
C ALA A 45 6.82 -2.57 -20.79
N LYS A 46 6.97 -3.78 -20.24
CA LYS A 46 7.05 -4.00 -18.80
C LYS A 46 8.29 -4.80 -18.44
N GLN A 47 8.87 -4.49 -17.28
CA GLN A 47 9.86 -5.31 -16.63
C GLN A 47 9.40 -5.58 -15.20
N ASN A 48 9.07 -6.82 -14.92
CA ASN A 48 8.66 -7.29 -13.61
C ASN A 48 9.82 -8.06 -12.95
N PRO A 49 9.85 -8.19 -11.61
CA PRO A 49 10.74 -9.13 -10.95
C PRO A 49 10.56 -10.55 -11.52
N THR A 50 11.66 -11.22 -11.77
CA THR A 50 11.63 -12.61 -12.25
C THR A 50 11.24 -13.56 -11.12
N PRO A 51 10.69 -14.75 -11.42
CA PRO A 51 10.41 -15.77 -10.40
C PRO A 51 11.64 -16.13 -9.56
N ALA A 52 12.84 -16.18 -10.17
CA ALA A 52 14.08 -16.47 -9.48
C ALA A 52 14.46 -15.37 -8.46
N GLU A 53 14.28 -14.10 -8.82
CA GLU A 53 14.52 -12.95 -7.92
C GLU A 53 13.54 -12.96 -6.74
N LEU A 54 12.26 -13.23 -7.00
CA LEU A 54 11.25 -13.36 -5.96
C LEU A 54 11.57 -14.52 -4.99
N ARG A 55 12.04 -15.65 -5.51
CA ARG A 55 12.49 -16.80 -4.70
C ARG A 55 13.66 -16.46 -3.78
N ASN A 56 14.60 -15.68 -4.28
CA ASN A 56 15.77 -15.25 -3.52
C ASN A 56 15.44 -14.13 -2.50
N GLY A 57 14.17 -13.78 -2.33
CA GLY A 57 13.74 -12.73 -1.42
C GLY A 57 14.18 -11.32 -1.83
N ILE A 58 14.63 -11.14 -3.08
CA ILE A 58 15.08 -9.86 -3.60
C ILE A 58 13.87 -9.11 -4.13
N TYR A 59 13.38 -8.14 -3.36
CA TYR A 59 12.32 -7.26 -3.84
C TYR A 59 12.86 -6.25 -4.87
N LYS A 60 12.20 -6.19 -6.03
CA LYS A 60 12.46 -5.22 -7.09
C LYS A 60 11.18 -4.47 -7.48
N PRO A 61 11.29 -3.20 -7.90
CA PRO A 61 10.16 -2.45 -8.46
C PRO A 61 9.57 -3.11 -9.72
N TYR A 62 8.29 -2.78 -9.98
CA TYR A 62 7.66 -3.05 -11.28
C TYR A 62 7.88 -1.85 -12.19
N LEU A 63 8.45 -2.07 -13.37
CA LEU A 63 8.72 -1.02 -14.34
C LEU A 63 7.73 -1.12 -15.50
N THR A 64 7.16 0.01 -15.89
CA THR A 64 6.31 0.12 -17.08
C THR A 64 6.78 1.30 -17.92
N LEU A 65 7.35 1.01 -19.07
CA LEU A 65 7.72 2.00 -20.07
C LEU A 65 6.55 2.18 -21.05
N THR A 66 6.12 3.43 -21.23
CA THR A 66 5.03 3.75 -22.15
C THR A 66 5.45 4.88 -23.06
N ARG A 67 5.26 4.72 -24.36
CA ARG A 67 5.40 5.80 -25.35
C ARG A 67 4.02 6.25 -25.81
N ARG A 68 3.81 7.54 -25.80
CA ARG A 68 2.57 8.18 -26.29
C ARG A 68 2.91 9.31 -27.24
N PHE A 69 2.01 9.53 -28.17
CA PHE A 69 2.03 10.72 -29.00
C PHE A 69 1.20 11.81 -28.33
N LYS A 70 1.82 12.92 -28.00
CA LYS A 70 1.16 14.05 -27.31
C LYS A 70 1.70 15.35 -27.89
N ASP A 71 0.78 16.27 -28.27
CA ASP A 71 1.10 17.60 -28.76
C ASP A 71 2.15 17.60 -29.91
N GLY A 72 1.97 16.68 -30.89
CA GLY A 72 2.88 16.55 -32.02
C GLY A 72 4.23 15.87 -31.70
N ARG A 73 4.45 15.42 -30.46
CA ARG A 73 5.70 14.79 -30.01
C ARG A 73 5.50 13.40 -29.45
N SER A 74 6.44 12.53 -29.73
CA SER A 74 6.50 11.20 -29.12
C SER A 74 7.23 11.31 -27.77
N VAL A 75 6.52 11.03 -26.67
CA VAL A 75 7.06 11.08 -25.32
C VAL A 75 7.05 9.68 -24.71
N ALA A 76 8.21 9.22 -24.25
CA ALA A 76 8.33 8.00 -23.49
C ALA A 76 8.40 8.30 -21.99
N MET A 77 7.62 7.57 -21.21
CA MET A 77 7.50 7.72 -19.75
C MET A 77 7.78 6.39 -19.07
N LEU A 78 8.63 6.39 -18.05
CA LEU A 78 8.85 5.24 -17.17
C LEU A 78 8.04 5.42 -15.90
N LYS A 79 7.19 4.44 -15.60
CA LYS A 79 6.55 4.28 -14.29
C LYS A 79 7.35 3.28 -13.48
N ILE A 80 7.62 3.63 -12.23
CA ILE A 80 8.30 2.80 -11.24
C ILE A 80 7.31 2.59 -10.10
N GLN A 81 6.77 1.38 -9.97
CA GLN A 81 5.84 1.03 -8.90
C GLN A 81 6.52 0.12 -7.88
N PHE A 82 6.47 0.46 -6.61
CA PHE A 82 7.06 -0.35 -5.56
C PHE A 82 6.40 -0.14 -4.21
N SER A 83 6.46 -1.19 -3.38
CA SER A 83 6.13 -1.12 -1.95
C SER A 83 7.39 -0.69 -1.20
N ILE A 84 7.32 0.43 -0.50
CA ILE A 84 8.48 0.96 0.23
C ILE A 84 8.86 0.04 1.41
N PRO A 85 7.92 -0.47 2.24
CA PRO A 85 8.26 -1.42 3.29
C PRO A 85 8.92 -2.71 2.75
N LYS A 86 8.42 -3.26 1.63
CA LYS A 86 9.06 -4.44 1.01
C LYS A 86 10.46 -4.14 0.51
N LEU A 87 10.69 -2.95 -0.05
CA LEU A 87 12.01 -2.52 -0.49
C LEU A 87 12.99 -2.41 0.70
N MET A 88 12.52 -1.90 1.85
CA MET A 88 13.33 -1.62 3.02
C MET A 88 13.53 -2.84 3.92
N PHE A 89 12.44 -3.55 4.21
CA PHE A 89 12.40 -4.57 5.27
C PHE A 89 12.12 -5.99 4.72
N GLY A 90 11.88 -6.13 3.40
CA GLY A 90 11.47 -7.40 2.80
C GLY A 90 10.03 -7.82 3.09
N ASN A 91 9.28 -7.03 3.89
CA ASN A 91 7.89 -7.29 4.27
C ASN A 91 7.07 -6.00 4.23
N ASN A 92 5.76 -6.10 4.38
CA ASN A 92 4.86 -4.96 4.41
C ASN A 92 4.15 -4.81 5.77
N PHE A 93 4.77 -5.29 6.84
CA PHE A 93 4.30 -5.14 8.22
C PHE A 93 4.98 -3.97 8.91
N ASP A 94 6.30 -3.87 8.76
CA ASP A 94 7.09 -2.80 9.37
C ASP A 94 6.72 -1.43 8.79
N GLU A 95 6.68 -0.43 9.65
CA GLU A 95 6.30 0.93 9.30
C GLU A 95 7.53 1.82 9.18
N LEU A 96 7.54 2.63 8.14
CA LEU A 96 8.60 3.60 7.85
C LEU A 96 8.53 4.81 8.79
N GLN A 97 9.68 5.42 9.00
CA GLN A 97 9.86 6.71 9.66
C GLN A 97 10.38 7.74 8.65
N ASP A 98 10.25 9.03 8.95
CA ASP A 98 10.81 10.09 8.10
C ASP A 98 12.34 9.96 7.94
N SER A 99 13.02 9.45 8.97
CA SER A 99 14.46 9.16 8.97
C SER A 99 14.88 8.04 8.00
N ASP A 100 13.94 7.27 7.47
CA ASP A 100 14.26 6.20 6.51
C ASP A 100 14.40 6.69 5.08
N TYR A 101 14.07 7.96 4.81
CA TYR A 101 14.00 8.52 3.45
C TYR A 101 15.27 8.27 2.65
N ASP A 102 16.43 8.60 3.18
CA ASP A 102 17.70 8.47 2.47
C ASP A 102 18.04 7.00 2.15
N LYS A 103 17.75 6.09 3.09
CA LYS A 103 17.93 4.64 2.89
C LYS A 103 17.00 4.09 1.81
N VAL A 104 15.73 4.55 1.79
CA VAL A 104 14.76 4.18 0.75
C VAL A 104 15.28 4.60 -0.62
N PHE A 105 15.80 5.82 -0.69
CA PHE A 105 16.36 6.40 -1.89
C PHE A 105 17.55 5.60 -2.40
N GLU A 106 18.52 5.30 -1.54
CA GLU A 106 19.70 4.50 -1.87
C GLU A 106 19.32 3.11 -2.38
N ARG A 107 18.44 2.40 -1.65
CA ARG A 107 18.00 1.06 -2.05
C ARG A 107 17.21 1.06 -3.36
N LEU A 108 16.35 2.07 -3.58
CA LEU A 108 15.66 2.20 -4.85
C LEU A 108 16.63 2.36 -6.01
N ASN A 109 17.63 3.23 -5.85
CA ASN A 109 18.65 3.45 -6.85
C ASN A 109 19.47 2.19 -7.17
N GLU A 110 19.86 1.43 -6.14
CA GLU A 110 20.54 0.13 -6.31
C GLU A 110 19.68 -0.84 -7.12
N ARG A 111 18.39 -1.01 -6.75
CA ARG A 111 17.48 -1.91 -7.46
C ARG A 111 17.26 -1.49 -8.91
N LEU A 112 17.17 -0.19 -9.17
CA LEU A 112 17.04 0.32 -10.54
C LEU A 112 18.29 0.06 -11.36
N LYS A 113 19.49 0.23 -10.79
CA LYS A 113 20.75 -0.14 -11.45
C LYS A 113 20.79 -1.64 -11.78
N ASP A 114 20.43 -2.51 -10.83
CA ASP A 114 20.34 -3.95 -11.02
C ASP A 114 19.34 -4.33 -12.14
N MET A 115 18.32 -3.52 -12.34
CA MET A 115 17.34 -3.68 -13.41
C MET A 115 17.76 -3.04 -14.74
N GLY A 116 18.98 -2.52 -14.83
CA GLY A 116 19.51 -1.89 -16.04
C GLY A 116 18.96 -0.47 -16.29
N ILE A 117 18.47 0.21 -15.26
CA ILE A 117 18.05 1.61 -15.34
C ILE A 117 19.13 2.50 -14.74
N ARG A 118 19.66 3.40 -15.55
CA ARG A 118 20.61 4.41 -15.09
C ARG A 118 19.94 5.77 -15.03
N MET A 119 19.85 6.34 -13.83
CA MET A 119 19.34 7.68 -13.62
C MET A 119 20.39 8.73 -13.91
N TRP A 120 19.97 9.84 -14.51
CA TRP A 120 20.81 11.02 -14.68
C TRP A 120 20.58 11.98 -13.53
N ASN A 121 21.58 12.79 -13.24
CA ASN A 121 21.50 13.85 -12.22
C ASN A 121 20.91 13.36 -10.88
N MET A 122 21.46 12.25 -10.38
CA MET A 122 21.15 11.76 -9.04
C MET A 122 21.78 12.66 -7.96
N PRO A 123 21.12 12.93 -6.83
CA PRO A 123 19.84 12.38 -6.34
C PRO A 123 18.59 13.14 -6.83
N GLU A 124 18.73 14.33 -7.42
CA GLU A 124 17.64 15.25 -7.73
C GLU A 124 16.53 14.64 -8.58
N THR A 125 16.87 13.78 -9.53
CA THR A 125 15.88 13.14 -10.41
C THR A 125 14.85 12.31 -9.64
N LEU A 126 15.29 11.54 -8.65
CA LEU A 126 14.36 10.73 -7.85
C LEU A 126 13.64 11.56 -6.77
N HIS A 127 14.34 12.52 -6.13
CA HIS A 127 13.71 13.41 -5.16
C HIS A 127 12.51 14.15 -5.74
N ASN A 128 12.68 14.65 -6.98
CA ASN A 128 11.67 15.41 -7.70
C ASN A 128 10.80 14.55 -8.61
N ALA A 129 10.95 13.21 -8.57
CA ALA A 129 10.13 12.30 -9.36
C ALA A 129 8.65 12.51 -9.05
N GLN A 130 7.86 12.68 -10.11
CA GLN A 130 6.43 12.91 -9.97
C GLN A 130 5.72 11.65 -9.49
N VAL A 131 4.88 11.82 -8.47
CA VAL A 131 4.03 10.74 -7.95
C VAL A 131 2.73 10.70 -8.74
N SER A 132 2.43 9.55 -9.34
CA SER A 132 1.20 9.32 -10.10
C SER A 132 0.14 8.54 -9.31
N ALA A 133 0.56 7.73 -8.33
CA ALA A 133 -0.29 7.06 -7.36
C ALA A 133 0.47 6.86 -6.05
N ILE A 134 -0.25 6.88 -4.92
CA ILE A 134 0.32 6.64 -3.59
C ILE A 134 -0.70 5.95 -2.70
N HIS A 135 -0.23 4.99 -1.90
CA HIS A 135 -1.02 4.31 -0.88
C HIS A 135 -0.43 4.62 0.49
N TYR A 136 -1.22 5.28 1.33
CA TYR A 136 -0.88 5.49 2.74
C TYR A 136 -1.51 4.40 3.59
N SER A 137 -0.82 3.93 4.61
CA SER A 137 -1.33 2.89 5.49
C SER A 137 -0.88 3.07 6.93
N LYS A 138 -1.67 2.51 7.86
CA LYS A 138 -1.36 2.41 9.27
C LYS A 138 -1.78 1.05 9.81
N ASN A 139 -0.87 0.41 10.53
CA ASN A 139 -1.17 -0.75 11.35
C ASN A 139 -1.63 -0.28 12.72
N ILE A 140 -2.80 -0.75 13.15
CA ILE A 140 -3.43 -0.43 14.44
C ILE A 140 -3.43 -1.71 15.26
N VAL A 141 -2.59 -1.74 16.28
CA VAL A 141 -2.53 -2.88 17.21
C VAL A 141 -3.72 -2.79 18.16
N LEU A 142 -4.52 -3.84 18.19
CA LEU A 142 -5.69 -3.94 19.06
C LEU A 142 -5.27 -4.55 20.38
N THR A 143 -5.38 -3.77 21.46
CA THR A 143 -4.94 -4.15 22.81
C THR A 143 -6.10 -4.37 23.78
N ASP A 144 -7.33 -4.13 23.30
CA ASP A 144 -8.58 -4.22 24.06
C ASP A 144 -9.25 -5.61 24.01
N GLY A 145 -8.59 -6.58 23.35
CA GLY A 145 -9.11 -7.93 23.13
C GLY A 145 -10.10 -8.04 21.97
N SER A 146 -10.35 -6.96 21.26
CA SER A 146 -11.17 -6.98 20.05
C SER A 146 -10.40 -7.55 18.85
N THR A 147 -11.15 -7.99 17.84
CA THR A 147 -10.60 -8.51 16.58
C THR A 147 -10.75 -7.48 15.46
N PRO A 148 -9.91 -7.53 14.41
CA PRO A 148 -10.09 -6.70 13.23
C PRO A 148 -11.48 -6.81 12.61
N LYS A 149 -12.06 -8.03 12.61
CA LYS A 149 -13.42 -8.28 12.11
C LYS A 149 -14.47 -7.46 12.86
N GLN A 150 -14.40 -7.42 14.19
CA GLN A 150 -15.34 -6.63 15.00
C GLN A 150 -15.28 -5.14 14.67
N TYR A 151 -14.07 -4.59 14.48
CA TYR A 151 -13.93 -3.19 14.04
C TYR A 151 -14.45 -2.97 12.62
N ILE A 152 -14.18 -3.88 11.69
CA ILE A 152 -14.70 -3.80 10.32
C ILE A 152 -16.23 -3.83 10.32
N ASP A 153 -16.85 -4.72 11.09
CA ASP A 153 -18.31 -4.81 11.19
C ASP A 153 -18.92 -3.52 11.79
N LYS A 154 -18.30 -2.92 12.80
CA LYS A 154 -18.70 -1.62 13.34
C LYS A 154 -18.58 -0.48 12.32
N LEU A 155 -17.45 -0.42 11.59
CA LEU A 155 -17.25 0.58 10.54
C LEU A 155 -18.30 0.44 9.43
N ARG A 156 -18.64 -0.79 9.05
CA ARG A 156 -19.69 -1.06 8.03
C ARG A 156 -21.10 -0.67 8.48
N ALA A 157 -21.41 -0.83 9.76
CA ALA A 157 -22.70 -0.45 10.32
C ALA A 157 -22.88 1.07 10.47
N GLY A 158 -21.78 1.85 10.37
CA GLY A 158 -21.81 3.30 10.46
C GLY A 158 -22.37 3.97 9.22
N ASN A 159 -22.65 5.27 9.33
CA ASN A 159 -23.00 6.11 8.19
C ASN A 159 -21.75 6.46 7.40
N HIS A 160 -21.80 6.28 6.09
CA HIS A 160 -20.71 6.60 5.19
C HIS A 160 -20.97 7.92 4.46
N SER A 161 -19.91 8.60 4.08
CA SER A 161 -20.03 9.77 3.21
C SER A 161 -20.76 9.40 1.91
N MET A 162 -21.70 10.26 1.48
CA MET A 162 -22.42 10.09 0.20
C MET A 162 -21.49 10.04 -1.04
N ARG A 163 -20.21 10.39 -0.88
CA ARG A 163 -19.21 10.29 -1.93
C ARG A 163 -18.68 8.86 -2.14
N LEU A 164 -18.89 7.98 -1.17
CA LEU A 164 -18.50 6.57 -1.25
C LEU A 164 -19.60 5.79 -1.94
N ASP A 165 -19.24 5.05 -2.97
CA ASP A 165 -20.17 4.15 -3.63
C ASP A 165 -20.35 2.88 -2.80
N THR A 166 -21.42 2.84 -2.02
CA THR A 166 -21.74 1.70 -1.15
C THR A 166 -22.12 0.44 -1.95
N ASN A 167 -22.44 0.58 -3.25
CA ASN A 167 -22.74 -0.57 -4.12
C ASN A 167 -21.46 -1.24 -4.65
N GLN A 168 -20.32 -0.55 -4.61
CA GLN A 168 -19.01 -1.08 -5.00
C GLN A 168 -18.14 -1.41 -3.78
N THR A 169 -18.73 -1.79 -2.67
CA THR A 169 -17.99 -2.26 -1.50
C THR A 169 -17.63 -3.73 -1.63
N ASP A 170 -16.36 -4.04 -1.40
CA ASP A 170 -15.88 -5.42 -1.30
C ASP A 170 -15.80 -5.84 0.17
N TYR A 171 -16.64 -6.83 0.56
CA TYR A 171 -16.53 -7.50 1.84
C TYR A 171 -16.14 -8.95 1.61
N ARG A 172 -14.91 -9.29 1.94
CA ARG A 172 -14.27 -10.56 1.55
C ARG A 172 -13.66 -11.27 2.75
N ASN A 173 -13.26 -12.51 2.51
CA ASN A 173 -12.52 -13.32 3.46
C ASN A 173 -13.24 -13.43 4.81
N GLU A 174 -14.53 -13.79 4.77
CA GLU A 174 -15.37 -13.99 5.96
C GLU A 174 -15.45 -12.74 6.87
N GLY A 175 -15.28 -11.54 6.26
CA GLY A 175 -15.37 -10.27 6.97
C GLY A 175 -14.04 -9.75 7.51
N THR A 176 -12.93 -10.38 7.19
CA THR A 176 -11.59 -9.88 7.58
C THR A 176 -11.03 -8.82 6.63
N SER A 177 -11.75 -8.47 5.56
CA SER A 177 -11.38 -7.43 4.62
C SER A 177 -12.60 -6.67 4.12
N TRP A 178 -12.55 -5.35 4.19
CA TRP A 178 -13.57 -4.44 3.69
C TRP A 178 -12.95 -3.28 2.93
N LYS A 179 -13.47 -3.01 1.73
CA LYS A 179 -12.99 -1.95 0.85
C LYS A 179 -14.13 -1.09 0.37
N LEU A 180 -13.91 0.20 0.42
CA LEU A 180 -14.79 1.24 -0.10
C LEU A 180 -14.15 1.84 -1.34
N HIS A 181 -14.85 1.83 -2.45
CA HIS A 181 -14.34 2.31 -3.72
C HIS A 181 -14.99 3.62 -4.15
N THR A 182 -14.21 4.43 -4.83
CA THR A 182 -14.68 5.50 -5.69
C THR A 182 -13.96 5.41 -7.04
N ASN A 183 -14.33 6.23 -8.00
CA ASN A 183 -13.65 6.26 -9.29
C ASN A 183 -12.16 6.66 -9.23
N THR A 184 -11.69 7.22 -8.09
CA THR A 184 -10.38 7.87 -7.99
C THR A 184 -9.55 7.43 -6.79
N TYR A 185 -10.16 6.92 -5.73
CA TYR A 185 -9.48 6.42 -4.55
C TYR A 185 -10.20 5.21 -3.95
N GLU A 186 -9.52 4.49 -3.09
CA GLU A 186 -10.03 3.34 -2.33
C GLU A 186 -9.63 3.49 -0.87
N ILE A 187 -10.54 3.14 0.04
CA ILE A 187 -10.26 2.99 1.47
C ILE A 187 -10.39 1.51 1.79
N ALA A 188 -9.38 0.90 2.38
CA ALA A 188 -9.37 -0.50 2.75
C ALA A 188 -9.11 -0.68 4.24
N TYR A 189 -9.88 -1.56 4.86
CA TYR A 189 -9.68 -2.05 6.22
C TYR A 189 -9.55 -3.56 6.17
N TYR A 190 -8.52 -4.11 6.80
CA TYR A 190 -8.34 -5.56 6.80
C TYR A 190 -7.49 -6.05 7.97
N ASP A 191 -7.72 -7.32 8.32
CA ASP A 191 -6.88 -8.06 9.25
C ASP A 191 -5.50 -8.28 8.64
N LYS A 192 -4.50 -7.59 9.19
CA LYS A 192 -3.15 -7.63 8.66
C LYS A 192 -2.48 -8.98 8.88
N LEU A 193 -2.77 -9.65 9.98
CA LEU A 193 -2.20 -10.96 10.28
C LEU A 193 -2.81 -12.05 9.39
N ALA A 194 -4.13 -12.00 9.15
CA ALA A 194 -4.79 -12.89 8.20
C ALA A 194 -4.29 -12.67 6.76
N ASP A 195 -4.12 -11.42 6.34
CA ASP A 195 -3.55 -11.06 5.03
C ASP A 195 -2.15 -11.63 4.83
N LEU A 196 -1.29 -11.53 5.84
CA LEU A 196 0.04 -12.08 5.81
C LEU A 196 0.03 -13.63 5.76
N ARG A 197 -0.87 -14.29 6.49
CA ARG A 197 -1.05 -15.75 6.43
C ARG A 197 -1.51 -16.21 5.04
N GLN A 198 -2.44 -15.49 4.42
CA GLN A 198 -2.91 -15.78 3.06
C GLN A 198 -1.82 -15.54 2.01
N ALA A 199 -1.04 -14.47 2.13
CA ALA A 199 0.11 -14.22 1.26
C ALA A 199 1.12 -15.38 1.37
N ARG A 200 1.41 -15.85 2.60
CA ARG A 200 2.27 -17.02 2.84
C ARG A 200 1.75 -18.29 2.17
N ILE A 201 0.44 -18.57 2.25
CA ILE A 201 -0.18 -19.72 1.58
C ILE A 201 -0.05 -19.60 0.07
N SER A 202 -0.26 -18.42 -0.48
CA SER A 202 -0.09 -18.15 -1.91
C SER A 202 1.36 -18.32 -2.35
N ASP A 203 2.30 -17.77 -1.58
CA ASP A 203 3.73 -17.90 -1.82
C ASP A 203 4.18 -19.36 -1.66
N LYS A 204 3.68 -20.07 -0.65
CA LYS A 204 3.96 -21.50 -0.45
C LYS A 204 3.45 -22.35 -1.61
N ARG A 205 2.24 -22.09 -2.12
CA ARG A 205 1.71 -22.77 -3.32
C ARG A 205 2.54 -22.47 -4.57
N ALA A 206 2.97 -21.21 -4.74
CA ALA A 206 3.87 -20.84 -5.83
C ALA A 206 5.26 -21.49 -5.68
N ILE A 207 5.73 -21.66 -4.43
CA ILE A 207 6.99 -22.32 -4.07
C ILE A 207 6.88 -23.84 -4.23
N GLU A 208 5.78 -24.47 -3.81
CA GLU A 208 5.55 -25.91 -3.98
C GLU A 208 5.47 -26.31 -5.44
N GLN A 209 4.99 -25.42 -6.31
CA GLN A 209 5.06 -25.64 -7.77
C GLN A 209 6.48 -25.53 -8.34
N ASP A 210 7.44 -24.97 -7.58
CA ASP A 210 8.75 -24.56 -8.08
C ASP A 210 9.95 -24.97 -7.18
N ASN A 211 9.76 -25.82 -6.17
CA ASN A 211 10.81 -26.41 -5.29
C ASN A 211 11.77 -25.45 -4.59
N SER A 212 11.35 -24.26 -4.18
CA SER A 212 12.22 -23.32 -3.44
C SER A 212 11.69 -22.91 -2.07
N ILE A 213 12.58 -22.79 -1.07
CA ILE A 213 12.27 -22.45 0.31
C ILE A 213 12.63 -21.01 0.60
N GLN A 214 11.66 -20.22 1.08
CA GLN A 214 11.89 -18.88 1.60
C GLN A 214 11.72 -18.86 3.12
N LEU A 215 12.77 -18.47 3.87
CA LEU A 215 12.70 -18.26 5.31
C LEU A 215 11.94 -16.96 5.61
N ASN A 216 10.91 -17.05 6.43
CA ASN A 216 9.95 -15.98 6.65
C ASN A 216 10.09 -15.31 8.02
N LEU A 217 9.85 -13.99 8.06
CA LEU A 217 9.72 -13.16 9.27
C LEU A 217 8.71 -13.74 10.28
N PHE A 218 7.68 -14.46 9.80
CA PHE A 218 6.70 -15.17 10.64
C PHE A 218 7.31 -16.23 11.54
N ASP A 219 8.35 -16.92 11.09
CA ASP A 219 9.04 -17.90 11.92
C ASP A 219 9.75 -17.23 13.10
N GLN A 220 10.07 -15.93 13.00
CA GLN A 220 10.59 -15.12 14.09
C GLN A 220 9.49 -14.63 15.03
N ILE A 221 8.31 -14.28 14.49
CA ILE A 221 7.14 -13.86 15.28
C ILE A 221 6.52 -15.05 16.02
N GLU A 222 6.39 -16.21 15.41
CA GLU A 222 5.92 -17.44 16.07
C GLU A 222 6.89 -17.97 17.15
N LYS A 223 8.18 -17.70 17.00
CA LYS A 223 9.22 -18.06 17.99
C LYS A 223 9.34 -17.05 19.13
N SER A 224 8.68 -15.89 19.02
CA SER A 224 8.65 -14.91 20.10
C SER A 224 7.69 -15.37 21.21
N PRO A 225 8.11 -15.48 22.47
CA PRO A 225 7.28 -16.02 23.55
C PRO A 225 6.26 -15.02 24.11
N SER A 226 5.79 -14.09 23.31
CA SER A 226 4.71 -13.17 23.66
C SER A 226 3.41 -13.94 23.88
N ARG A 227 2.99 -14.07 25.13
CA ARG A 227 1.83 -14.87 25.58
C ARG A 227 0.46 -14.32 25.23
N THR A 228 0.36 -13.15 24.61
CA THR A 228 -0.89 -12.58 24.14
C THR A 228 -0.81 -12.39 22.64
N PRO A 229 -1.61 -13.14 21.85
CA PRO A 229 -1.73 -12.85 20.43
C PRO A 229 -2.29 -11.42 20.31
N PHE A 230 -1.51 -10.51 19.75
CA PHE A 230 -2.01 -9.20 19.40
C PHE A 230 -2.67 -9.28 18.02
N GLU A 231 -3.77 -8.57 17.87
CA GLU A 231 -4.50 -8.44 16.63
C GLU A 231 -4.11 -7.11 15.96
N VAL A 232 -4.06 -7.09 14.64
CA VAL A 232 -3.67 -5.90 13.87
C VAL A 232 -4.69 -5.59 12.80
N LEU A 233 -5.42 -4.50 12.98
CA LEU A 233 -6.24 -3.88 11.95
C LEU A 233 -5.35 -2.97 11.10
N ARG A 234 -5.36 -3.15 9.78
CA ARG A 234 -4.72 -2.20 8.87
C ARG A 234 -5.75 -1.35 8.16
N MET A 235 -5.52 -0.05 8.21
CA MET A 235 -6.20 0.93 7.36
C MET A 235 -5.27 1.33 6.22
N GLU A 236 -5.80 1.41 5.01
CA GLU A 236 -5.07 1.83 3.83
C GLU A 236 -5.92 2.77 2.97
N VAL A 237 -5.34 3.87 2.53
CA VAL A 237 -5.94 4.84 1.61
C VAL A 237 -5.13 4.84 0.32
N ARG A 238 -5.75 4.48 -0.80
CA ARG A 238 -5.14 4.37 -2.12
C ARG A 238 -5.58 5.52 -3.01
N LEU A 239 -4.68 6.45 -3.25
CA LEU A 239 -4.88 7.56 -4.18
C LEU A 239 -4.30 7.19 -5.54
N ASN A 240 -5.15 6.68 -6.43
CA ASN A 240 -4.72 6.01 -7.67
C ASN A 240 -4.46 6.98 -8.84
N ARG A 241 -4.64 8.30 -8.63
CA ARG A 241 -4.44 9.31 -9.67
C ARG A 241 -3.77 10.55 -9.09
N ARG A 242 -2.83 11.13 -9.84
CA ARG A 242 -2.15 12.37 -9.44
C ARG A 242 -3.12 13.53 -9.16
N GLN A 243 -4.19 13.65 -9.93
CA GLN A 243 -5.22 14.67 -9.71
C GLN A 243 -5.90 14.50 -8.35
N THR A 244 -6.19 13.24 -7.96
CA THR A 244 -6.76 12.93 -6.64
C THR A 244 -5.78 13.27 -5.51
N ILE A 245 -4.47 12.97 -5.69
CA ILE A 245 -3.44 13.36 -4.73
C ILE A 245 -3.45 14.87 -4.54
N LYS A 246 -3.36 15.65 -5.64
CA LYS A 246 -3.41 17.12 -5.60
C LYS A 246 -4.67 17.67 -4.93
N ALA A 247 -5.84 17.12 -5.27
CA ALA A 247 -7.11 17.53 -4.68
C ALA A 247 -7.17 17.21 -3.18
N THR A 248 -6.61 16.07 -2.75
CA THR A 248 -6.53 15.69 -1.34
C THR A 248 -5.61 16.62 -0.57
N LEU A 249 -4.40 16.90 -1.06
CA LEU A 249 -3.46 17.82 -0.43
C LEU A 249 -4.08 19.23 -0.29
N LYS A 250 -4.67 19.75 -1.37
CA LYS A 250 -5.35 21.06 -1.34
C LYS A 250 -6.47 21.10 -0.31
N ARG A 251 -7.30 20.06 -0.22
CA ARG A 251 -8.39 19.97 0.76
C ARG A 251 -7.90 19.94 2.20
N LEU A 252 -6.71 19.38 2.42
CA LEU A 252 -6.07 19.26 3.74
C LEU A 252 -5.12 20.41 4.06
N GLU A 253 -5.08 21.43 3.19
CA GLU A 253 -4.19 22.58 3.32
C GLU A 253 -2.71 22.19 3.48
N ILE A 254 -2.30 21.13 2.77
CA ILE A 254 -0.92 20.64 2.73
C ILE A 254 -0.24 21.26 1.51
N ASP A 255 0.72 22.12 1.74
CA ASP A 255 1.50 22.80 0.69
C ASP A 255 2.79 22.02 0.37
N GLU A 256 2.62 20.75 -0.02
CA GLU A 256 3.72 19.91 -0.43
C GLU A 256 3.66 19.56 -1.92
N PRO A 257 4.80 19.54 -2.62
CA PRO A 257 4.83 19.15 -4.02
C PRO A 257 4.48 17.65 -4.17
N VAL A 258 3.77 17.30 -5.25
CA VAL A 258 3.42 15.90 -5.55
C VAL A 258 4.63 15.18 -6.15
N THR A 259 5.68 15.05 -5.35
CA THR A 259 6.95 14.39 -5.64
C THR A 259 7.25 13.34 -4.57
N LEU A 260 8.25 12.47 -4.81
CA LEU A 260 8.66 11.49 -3.81
C LEU A 260 9.05 12.16 -2.49
N ARG A 261 9.87 13.22 -2.56
CA ARG A 261 10.33 13.95 -1.38
C ARG A 261 9.18 14.62 -0.63
N GLY A 262 8.32 15.36 -1.34
CA GLY A 262 7.24 16.12 -0.70
C GLY A 262 6.16 15.26 -0.06
N LEU A 263 6.00 14.01 -0.52
CA LEU A 263 4.98 13.12 0.04
C LEU A 263 5.52 12.11 1.08
N PHE A 264 6.84 12.05 1.26
CA PHE A 264 7.46 11.13 2.22
C PHE A 264 7.56 11.77 3.61
N HIS A 265 6.42 12.09 4.19
CA HIS A 265 6.31 12.66 5.54
C HIS A 265 5.23 11.95 6.33
N GLN A 266 5.54 11.60 7.59
CA GLN A 266 4.58 10.97 8.50
C GLN A 266 3.36 11.87 8.74
N GLU A 267 3.57 13.18 8.87
CA GLU A 267 2.49 14.13 9.07
C GLU A 267 1.51 14.15 7.89
N VAL A 268 2.02 14.13 6.64
CA VAL A 268 1.19 14.04 5.43
C VAL A 268 0.37 12.75 5.44
N ALA A 269 1.02 11.61 5.72
CA ALA A 269 0.35 10.32 5.81
C ALA A 269 -0.75 10.32 6.89
N GLN A 270 -0.49 10.87 8.06
CA GLN A 270 -1.42 10.96 9.18
C GLN A 270 -2.64 11.81 8.81
N LYS A 271 -2.44 13.03 8.30
CA LYS A 271 -3.53 13.92 7.88
C LYS A 271 -4.42 13.27 6.82
N VAL A 272 -3.81 12.61 5.83
CA VAL A 272 -4.56 11.88 4.80
C VAL A 272 -5.37 10.75 5.42
N LEU A 273 -4.75 9.86 6.20
CA LEU A 273 -5.44 8.71 6.80
C LEU A 273 -6.60 9.14 7.70
N LEU A 274 -6.41 10.12 8.58
CA LEU A 274 -7.47 10.64 9.46
C LEU A 274 -8.62 11.23 8.66
N SER A 275 -8.33 12.06 7.65
CA SER A 275 -9.38 12.65 6.81
C SER A 275 -10.22 11.61 6.05
N TYR A 276 -9.63 10.48 5.65
CA TYR A 276 -10.37 9.40 4.99
C TYR A 276 -11.05 8.47 6.00
N LEU A 277 -10.54 8.34 7.22
CA LEU A 277 -11.23 7.69 8.31
C LEU A 277 -12.56 8.41 8.61
N ASP A 278 -12.54 9.74 8.74
CA ASP A 278 -13.72 10.56 8.96
C ASP A 278 -14.77 10.43 7.83
N GLN A 279 -14.31 10.22 6.59
CA GLN A 279 -15.21 9.97 5.47
C GLN A 279 -15.87 8.59 5.51
N SER A 280 -15.17 7.58 6.04
CA SER A 280 -15.69 6.22 6.16
C SER A 280 -16.57 6.03 7.40
N ALA A 281 -16.49 6.95 8.39
CA ALA A 281 -17.25 6.89 9.64
C ALA A 281 -17.74 8.31 10.02
N THR A 282 -18.77 8.80 9.33
CA THR A 282 -19.23 10.21 9.44
C THR A 282 -19.96 10.57 10.74
N GLN A 283 -20.25 9.62 11.63
CA GLN A 283 -20.87 9.92 12.94
C GLN A 283 -20.22 9.11 14.06
N PRO A 284 -19.37 9.73 14.89
CA PRO A 284 -18.79 9.09 16.08
C PRO A 284 -19.85 8.58 17.08
N ALA A 285 -21.05 9.19 17.08
CA ALA A 285 -22.15 8.77 17.96
C ALA A 285 -22.72 7.39 17.63
N LEU A 286 -22.56 6.91 16.38
CA LEU A 286 -22.95 5.55 15.99
C LEU A 286 -21.84 4.52 16.21
N LEU A 287 -20.64 4.97 16.55
CA LEU A 287 -19.60 4.14 17.16
C LEU A 287 -19.86 3.93 18.66
N SER A 288 -20.94 4.51 19.22
CA SER A 288 -21.41 4.12 20.53
C SER A 288 -21.89 2.67 20.43
N TYR A 289 -21.04 1.82 20.95
CA TYR A 289 -21.18 0.40 21.00
C TYR A 289 -22.50 0.04 21.69
N GLN A 290 -23.39 -0.60 20.96
CA GLN A 290 -24.40 -1.44 21.57
C GLN A 290 -23.91 -2.88 21.45
N PRO A 291 -23.64 -3.56 22.56
CA PRO A 291 -23.21 -4.95 22.51
C PRO A 291 -24.29 -5.76 21.82
N THR A 292 -23.91 -6.42 20.72
CA THR A 292 -24.80 -7.27 19.92
C THR A 292 -24.74 -8.72 20.36
N SER A 293 -23.80 -9.05 21.23
CA SER A 293 -23.65 -10.38 21.84
C SER A 293 -23.20 -10.27 23.30
N GLU A 294 -23.43 -11.34 24.07
CA GLU A 294 -22.95 -11.44 25.46
C GLU A 294 -21.42 -11.29 25.56
N MET A 295 -20.68 -11.79 24.57
CA MET A 295 -19.21 -11.67 24.51
C MET A 295 -18.77 -10.22 24.29
N ASP A 296 -19.51 -9.47 23.49
CA ASP A 296 -19.24 -8.06 23.28
C ASP A 296 -19.49 -7.27 24.56
N LEU A 297 -20.59 -7.56 25.25
CA LEU A 297 -20.92 -6.95 26.53
C LEU A 297 -19.86 -7.25 27.60
N LEU A 298 -19.42 -8.51 27.68
CA LEU A 298 -18.34 -8.91 28.60
C LEU A 298 -17.03 -8.17 28.30
N SER A 299 -16.72 -7.98 27.04
CA SER A 299 -15.53 -7.23 26.61
C SER A 299 -15.60 -5.77 27.06
N GLU A 300 -16.76 -5.11 26.89
CA GLU A 300 -16.98 -3.74 27.33
C GLU A 300 -16.91 -3.60 28.86
N LEU A 301 -17.59 -4.50 29.57
CA LEU A 301 -17.58 -4.51 31.03
C LEU A 301 -16.17 -4.75 31.59
N ARG A 302 -15.37 -5.59 30.92
CA ARG A 302 -13.99 -5.86 31.29
C ARG A 302 -13.08 -4.64 31.09
N VAL A 303 -13.28 -3.88 30.02
CA VAL A 303 -12.53 -2.62 29.79
C VAL A 303 -12.85 -1.60 30.87
N LYS A 304 -14.14 -1.47 31.25
CA LYS A 304 -14.57 -0.55 32.32
C LYS A 304 -14.16 -1.01 33.73
N ASN A 305 -13.96 -2.31 33.93
CA ASN A 305 -13.70 -2.93 35.22
C ASN A 305 -12.56 -3.99 35.11
N PRO A 306 -11.32 -3.60 34.83
CA PRO A 306 -10.24 -4.53 34.48
C PRO A 306 -9.83 -5.48 35.60
N THR A 307 -10.21 -5.19 36.86
CA THR A 307 -9.87 -5.98 38.04
C THR A 307 -10.92 -7.01 38.42
N LEU A 308 -12.11 -6.97 37.81
CA LEU A 308 -13.20 -7.90 38.12
C LEU A 308 -13.08 -9.21 37.33
N SER A 309 -13.44 -10.32 38.02
CA SER A 309 -13.53 -11.63 37.34
C SER A 309 -14.73 -11.65 36.36
N PRO A 310 -14.69 -12.49 35.28
CA PRO A 310 -15.80 -12.60 34.32
C PRO A 310 -17.15 -12.89 34.97
N ALA A 311 -17.21 -13.72 36.02
CA ALA A 311 -18.44 -14.02 36.76
C ALA A 311 -19.01 -12.79 37.49
N LYS A 312 -18.15 -11.92 38.04
CA LYS A 312 -18.56 -10.66 38.68
C LYS A 312 -18.96 -9.62 37.64
N LEU A 313 -18.36 -9.64 36.45
CA LEU A 313 -18.75 -8.73 35.36
C LEU A 313 -20.12 -9.06 34.83
N LEU A 314 -20.48 -10.35 34.71
CA LEU A 314 -21.82 -10.82 34.33
C LEU A 314 -22.86 -10.45 35.36
N ALA A 315 -22.53 -10.39 36.66
CA ALA A 315 -23.42 -9.99 37.72
C ALA A 315 -23.72 -8.47 37.78
N LEU A 316 -22.98 -7.66 36.99
CA LEU A 316 -23.24 -6.24 36.84
C LEU A 316 -24.23 -5.92 35.71
N TYR A 317 -24.59 -6.92 34.92
CA TYR A 317 -25.60 -6.86 33.86
C TYR A 317 -26.98 -7.25 34.39
#